data_b1fedfaaac171a62c50f49ed8311de8a
#
_entry.id   b1fedfaaac171a62c50f49ed8311de8a
#
_cell.length_a   1.000
_cell.length_b   1.000
_cell.length_c   1.000
_cell.angle_alpha   90.00
_cell.angle_beta   90.00
_cell.angle_gamma   90.00
#
_symmetry.space_group_name_H-M   'P 1'
#
loop_
_entity.id
_entity.type
_entity.pdbx_description
1 polymer ?
#
loop_
_entity_poly.entity_id
_entity_poly.type
_entity_poly.pdbx_seq_one_letter_code
_entity_poly.pdbx_strand_id
1 'polypeptide(L)'
;MCKVEGCISNTIRANGYCSRHYYQINKYGKILDRINRDTNVIHIKDTYAIIDLYDRIGNKIGETLIDLEDIPKVKSIGWHPNKRNTRYCISNKGVLLHRLLMDDPEGMVIDHINHNGLDNRKCNLRICTNQENICNCEIPKNNKSGCKGVYWAKDKQKWTVQ
;
A
#
# COMPACT_ATOMS: atom_id res chain seq x y z
N MET A 1 2.71 -29.02 -21.85
CA MET A 1 2.97 -27.59 -21.67
C MET A 1 1.66 -26.79 -21.66
N CYS A 2 1.60 -25.65 -21.01
CA CYS A 2 0.42 -24.77 -21.03
C CYS A 2 0.19 -24.19 -22.45
N LYS A 3 -1.09 -24.07 -22.87
CA LYS A 3 -1.44 -23.50 -24.19
C LYS A 3 -1.10 -22.01 -24.34
N VAL A 4 -0.84 -21.31 -23.25
CA VAL A 4 -0.48 -19.89 -23.32
C VAL A 4 0.96 -19.75 -23.75
N GLU A 5 1.19 -19.02 -24.82
CA GLU A 5 2.52 -18.75 -25.36
C GLU A 5 3.40 -18.07 -24.32
N GLY A 6 4.67 -18.48 -24.22
CA GLY A 6 5.61 -17.97 -23.21
C GLY A 6 5.40 -18.50 -21.79
N CYS A 7 4.39 -19.33 -21.54
CA CYS A 7 4.18 -19.92 -20.22
C CYS A 7 5.14 -21.08 -19.97
N ILE A 8 5.99 -20.94 -18.96
CA ILE A 8 7.00 -21.93 -18.55
C ILE A 8 6.45 -23.08 -17.69
N SER A 9 5.16 -23.07 -17.34
CA SER A 9 4.57 -24.08 -16.46
C SER A 9 4.41 -25.42 -17.18
N ASN A 10 5.00 -26.46 -16.60
CA ASN A 10 4.87 -27.84 -17.07
C ASN A 10 3.67 -28.59 -16.49
N THR A 11 3.02 -28.02 -15.45
CA THR A 11 1.88 -28.63 -14.80
C THR A 11 0.58 -28.16 -15.43
N ILE A 12 -0.15 -29.09 -16.07
CA ILE A 12 -1.44 -28.82 -16.70
C ILE A 12 -2.57 -29.25 -15.77
N ARG A 13 -3.54 -28.38 -15.55
CA ARG A 13 -4.71 -28.68 -14.74
C ARG A 13 -5.87 -29.21 -15.58
N ALA A 14 -6.38 -28.41 -16.51
CA ALA A 14 -7.49 -28.78 -17.39
C ALA A 14 -7.46 -27.96 -18.69
N ASN A 15 -8.10 -28.48 -19.74
CA ASN A 15 -8.26 -27.83 -21.05
C ASN A 15 -6.94 -27.36 -21.71
N GLY A 16 -5.80 -27.91 -21.27
CA GLY A 16 -4.47 -27.53 -21.75
C GLY A 16 -3.89 -26.28 -21.07
N TYR A 17 -4.47 -25.82 -19.95
CA TYR A 17 -3.97 -24.67 -19.20
C TYR A 17 -3.36 -25.08 -17.85
N CYS A 18 -2.30 -24.38 -17.43
CA CYS A 18 -1.78 -24.50 -16.07
C CYS A 18 -2.79 -23.93 -15.05
N SER A 19 -2.58 -24.18 -13.76
CA SER A 19 -3.49 -23.71 -12.69
C SER A 19 -3.77 -22.21 -12.73
N ARG A 20 -2.75 -21.37 -13.02
CA ARG A 20 -2.88 -19.92 -13.13
C ARG A 20 -3.82 -19.54 -14.29
N HIS A 21 -3.53 -20.02 -15.51
CA HIS A 21 -4.27 -19.64 -16.70
C HIS A 21 -5.67 -20.25 -16.74
N TYR A 22 -5.83 -21.49 -16.24
CA TYR A 22 -7.15 -22.09 -16.05
C TYR A 22 -8.05 -21.25 -15.13
N TYR A 23 -7.51 -20.77 -13.99
CA TYR A 23 -8.23 -19.87 -13.10
C TYR A 23 -8.61 -18.54 -13.77
N GLN A 24 -7.69 -17.94 -14.53
CA GLN A 24 -7.95 -16.69 -15.26
C GLN A 24 -9.06 -16.85 -16.30
N ILE A 25 -9.03 -17.89 -17.12
CA ILE A 25 -10.09 -18.18 -18.11
C ILE A 25 -11.44 -18.37 -17.43
N ASN A 26 -11.51 -19.19 -16.37
CA ASN A 26 -12.80 -19.45 -15.68
C ASN A 26 -13.35 -18.22 -14.97
N LYS A 27 -12.50 -17.36 -14.43
CA LYS A 27 -12.94 -16.23 -13.64
C LYS A 27 -13.14 -14.96 -14.44
N TYR A 28 -12.30 -14.71 -15.44
CA TYR A 28 -12.27 -13.47 -16.21
C TYR A 28 -12.59 -13.64 -17.70
N GLY A 29 -12.77 -14.87 -18.16
CA GLY A 29 -13.01 -15.19 -19.58
C GLY A 29 -11.80 -14.98 -20.50
N LYS A 30 -10.66 -14.56 -19.95
CA LYS A 30 -9.45 -14.23 -20.72
C LYS A 30 -8.17 -14.48 -19.92
N ILE A 31 -7.05 -14.56 -20.63
CA ILE A 31 -5.73 -14.54 -20.04
C ILE A 31 -5.37 -13.08 -19.69
N LEU A 32 -4.78 -12.89 -18.52
CA LEU A 32 -4.29 -11.59 -18.05
C LEU A 32 -2.77 -11.55 -18.19
N ASP A 33 -2.24 -10.50 -18.80
CA ASP A 33 -0.80 -10.28 -18.94
C ASP A 33 -0.13 -10.14 -17.57
N ARG A 34 -0.85 -9.55 -16.61
CA ARG A 34 -0.40 -9.30 -15.24
C ARG A 34 -1.53 -9.52 -14.24
N ILE A 35 -1.15 -9.87 -13.01
CA ILE A 35 -2.03 -9.88 -11.83
C ILE A 35 -1.34 -9.17 -10.66
N ASN A 36 -2.09 -8.82 -9.63
CA ASN A 36 -1.56 -8.12 -8.44
C ASN A 36 -0.54 -8.92 -7.60
N ARG A 37 -0.30 -10.19 -7.92
CA ARG A 37 0.73 -11.02 -7.28
C ARG A 37 2.08 -10.98 -8.00
N ASP A 38 2.10 -10.52 -9.24
CA ASP A 38 3.34 -10.33 -9.98
C ASP A 38 4.12 -9.16 -9.37
N THR A 39 5.45 -9.21 -9.46
CA THR A 39 6.30 -8.12 -8.98
C THR A 39 5.98 -6.82 -9.71
N ASN A 40 6.04 -5.70 -8.99
CA ASN A 40 5.68 -4.40 -9.54
C ASN A 40 6.75 -3.86 -10.48
N VAL A 41 6.33 -3.07 -11.46
CA VAL A 41 7.26 -2.26 -12.26
C VAL A 41 7.81 -1.16 -11.39
N ILE A 42 9.12 -0.96 -11.44
CA ILE A 42 9.84 0.07 -10.68
C ILE A 42 10.50 1.02 -11.68
N HIS A 43 10.17 2.29 -11.61
CA HIS A 43 10.74 3.36 -12.42
C HIS A 43 11.76 4.14 -11.57
N ILE A 44 13.02 4.12 -11.98
CA ILE A 44 14.09 4.84 -11.31
C ILE A 44 14.08 6.30 -11.80
N LYS A 45 14.10 7.24 -10.86
CA LYS A 45 14.27 8.68 -11.05
C LYS A 45 15.61 9.10 -10.45
N ASP A 46 15.97 10.37 -10.60
CA ASP A 46 17.30 10.87 -10.18
C ASP A 46 17.56 10.66 -8.68
N THR A 47 16.56 10.86 -7.82
CA THR A 47 16.69 10.80 -6.35
C THR A 47 15.77 9.84 -5.65
N TYR A 48 14.83 9.21 -6.36
CA TYR A 48 13.83 8.29 -5.81
C TYR A 48 13.38 7.26 -6.84
N ALA A 49 12.58 6.29 -6.44
CA ALA A 49 11.93 5.34 -7.34
C ALA A 49 10.41 5.36 -7.16
N ILE A 50 9.71 5.03 -8.24
CA ILE A 50 8.26 4.89 -8.30
C ILE A 50 7.93 3.42 -8.49
N ILE A 51 7.07 2.87 -7.64
CA ILE A 51 6.52 1.52 -7.79
C ILE A 51 5.09 1.65 -8.30
N ASP A 52 4.80 1.08 -9.47
CA ASP A 52 3.45 1.02 -10.00
C ASP A 52 2.59 0.06 -9.18
N LEU A 53 1.38 0.49 -8.82
CA LEU A 53 0.42 -0.33 -8.07
C LEU A 53 -0.70 -0.80 -9.01
N TYR A 54 -1.06 -2.09 -8.89
CA TYR A 54 -2.00 -2.73 -9.79
C TYR A 54 -3.20 -3.31 -9.06
N ASP A 55 -4.34 -3.36 -9.74
CA ASP A 55 -5.51 -4.09 -9.29
C ASP A 55 -5.37 -5.61 -9.50
N ARG A 56 -6.41 -6.36 -9.18
CA ARG A 56 -6.39 -7.84 -9.27
C ARG A 56 -6.28 -8.37 -10.71
N ILE A 57 -6.66 -7.56 -11.68
CA ILE A 57 -6.66 -7.93 -13.11
C ILE A 57 -5.52 -7.28 -13.89
N GLY A 58 -4.62 -6.59 -13.18
CA GLY A 58 -3.39 -6.06 -13.73
C GLY A 58 -3.45 -4.64 -14.28
N ASN A 59 -4.55 -3.90 -14.08
CA ASN A 59 -4.59 -2.49 -14.43
C ASN A 59 -3.78 -1.68 -13.42
N LYS A 60 -3.00 -0.72 -13.89
CA LYS A 60 -2.32 0.25 -13.05
C LYS A 60 -3.37 1.18 -12.42
N ILE A 61 -3.38 1.28 -11.09
CA ILE A 61 -4.37 2.04 -10.32
C ILE A 61 -3.74 3.08 -9.39
N GLY A 62 -2.43 3.16 -9.36
CA GLY A 62 -1.70 4.13 -8.55
C GLY A 62 -0.21 3.90 -8.58
N GLU A 63 0.48 4.66 -7.76
CA GLU A 63 1.93 4.65 -7.62
C GLU A 63 2.31 4.86 -6.15
N THR A 64 3.49 4.38 -5.75
CA THR A 64 4.07 4.70 -4.45
C THR A 64 5.54 5.06 -4.62
N LEU A 65 6.02 6.00 -3.82
CA LEU A 65 7.39 6.52 -3.87
C LEU A 65 8.24 5.84 -2.81
N ILE A 66 9.50 5.56 -3.14
CA ILE A 66 10.51 5.03 -2.22
C ILE A 66 11.86 5.67 -2.53
N ASP A 67 12.81 5.55 -1.61
CA ASP A 67 14.20 5.90 -1.88
C ASP A 67 14.90 4.83 -2.74
N LEU A 68 15.92 5.22 -3.51
CA LEU A 68 16.64 4.30 -4.41
C LEU A 68 17.30 3.15 -3.65
N GLU A 69 17.81 3.40 -2.45
CA GLU A 69 18.47 2.41 -1.60
C GLU A 69 17.53 1.29 -1.13
N ASP A 70 16.21 1.52 -1.13
CA ASP A 70 15.21 0.56 -0.70
C ASP A 70 14.71 -0.39 -1.80
N ILE A 71 15.11 -0.15 -3.05
CA ILE A 71 14.75 -1.02 -4.19
C ILE A 71 15.08 -2.49 -3.92
N PRO A 72 16.26 -2.86 -3.39
CA PRO A 72 16.59 -4.26 -3.09
C PRO A 72 15.62 -4.93 -2.13
N LYS A 73 15.10 -4.19 -1.13
CA LYS A 73 14.16 -4.70 -0.12
C LYS A 73 12.78 -5.03 -0.73
N VAL A 74 12.37 -4.31 -1.77
CA VAL A 74 10.97 -4.33 -2.28
C VAL A 74 10.79 -5.03 -3.61
N LYS A 75 11.80 -5.13 -4.47
CA LYS A 75 11.71 -5.56 -5.87
C LYS A 75 11.17 -6.98 -6.10
N SER A 76 11.35 -7.87 -5.12
CA SER A 76 10.88 -9.28 -5.19
C SER A 76 9.48 -9.49 -4.58
N ILE A 77 8.85 -8.44 -4.08
CA ILE A 77 7.57 -8.48 -3.37
C ILE A 77 6.49 -7.85 -4.26
N GLY A 78 5.32 -8.48 -4.31
CA GLY A 78 4.16 -7.89 -4.96
C GLY A 78 3.45 -6.90 -4.03
N TRP A 79 3.33 -5.66 -4.46
CA TRP A 79 2.73 -4.55 -3.74
C TRP A 79 1.40 -4.12 -4.35
N HIS A 80 0.43 -3.76 -3.54
CA HIS A 80 -0.86 -3.25 -3.99
C HIS A 80 -1.46 -2.28 -2.96
N PRO A 81 -2.43 -1.43 -3.34
CA PRO A 81 -3.10 -0.57 -2.38
C PRO A 81 -3.84 -1.41 -1.33
N ASN A 82 -3.79 -0.98 -0.08
CA ASN A 82 -4.52 -1.63 1.00
C ASN A 82 -6.03 -1.43 0.80
N LYS A 83 -6.80 -2.53 0.69
CA LYS A 83 -8.24 -2.49 0.45
C LYS A 83 -9.07 -1.81 1.54
N ARG A 84 -8.59 -1.89 2.80
CA ARG A 84 -9.27 -1.28 3.95
C ARG A 84 -8.96 0.21 4.05
N ASN A 85 -7.77 0.58 3.62
CA ASN A 85 -7.30 1.96 3.62
C ASN A 85 -6.39 2.17 2.39
N THR A 86 -6.97 2.65 1.29
CA THR A 86 -6.26 2.90 0.02
C THR A 86 -5.14 3.92 0.13
N ARG A 87 -5.01 4.58 1.29
CA ARG A 87 -3.91 5.52 1.57
C ARG A 87 -2.56 4.83 1.76
N TYR A 88 -2.53 3.50 1.97
CA TYR A 88 -1.29 2.76 2.23
C TYR A 88 -1.05 1.69 1.18
N CYS A 89 0.23 1.36 1.00
CA CYS A 89 0.68 0.24 0.20
C CYS A 89 0.96 -0.98 1.09
N ILE A 90 0.48 -2.16 0.66
CA ILE A 90 0.60 -3.42 1.39
C ILE A 90 1.09 -4.53 0.47
N SER A 91 1.88 -5.46 1.01
CA SER A 91 2.36 -6.63 0.29
C SER A 91 1.29 -7.74 0.22
N ASN A 92 1.50 -8.71 -0.68
CA ASN A 92 0.70 -9.94 -0.74
C ASN A 92 0.71 -10.77 0.56
N LYS A 93 1.69 -10.53 1.44
CA LYS A 93 1.82 -11.18 2.75
C LYS A 93 1.23 -10.36 3.90
N GLY A 94 0.63 -9.20 3.61
CA GLY A 94 0.00 -8.34 4.60
C GLY A 94 0.95 -7.35 5.29
N VAL A 95 2.20 -7.23 4.84
CA VAL A 95 3.18 -6.30 5.39
C VAL A 95 2.98 -4.92 4.76
N LEU A 96 2.86 -3.87 5.57
CA LEU A 96 2.79 -2.48 5.11
C LEU A 96 4.17 -2.00 4.64
N LEU A 97 4.21 -1.28 3.51
CA LEU A 97 5.46 -0.86 2.88
C LEU A 97 6.31 0.02 3.82
N HIS A 98 5.73 1.05 4.41
CA HIS A 98 6.43 1.93 5.34
C HIS A 98 7.02 1.19 6.55
N ARG A 99 6.33 0.14 7.06
CA ARG A 99 6.85 -0.69 8.15
C ARG A 99 8.07 -1.49 7.71
N LEU A 100 8.03 -2.11 6.52
CA LEU A 100 9.19 -2.82 5.97
C LEU A 100 10.40 -1.88 5.79
N LEU A 101 10.19 -0.67 5.30
CA LEU A 101 11.26 0.29 5.03
C LEU A 101 11.90 0.86 6.30
N MET A 102 11.13 0.96 7.38
CA MET A 102 11.57 1.48 8.68
C MET A 102 11.85 0.37 9.71
N ASP A 103 12.08 -0.87 9.22
CA ASP A 103 12.44 -2.05 10.02
C ASP A 103 11.47 -2.37 11.18
N ASP A 104 10.17 -2.06 10.99
CA ASP A 104 9.01 -2.38 11.86
C ASP A 104 9.25 -2.16 13.36
N PRO A 105 9.47 -0.93 13.82
CA PRO A 105 9.85 -0.63 15.20
C PRO A 105 8.78 -1.08 16.20
N GLU A 106 9.19 -1.88 17.21
CA GLU A 106 8.30 -2.42 18.22
C GLU A 106 7.71 -1.31 19.10
N GLY A 107 6.40 -1.39 19.37
CA GLY A 107 5.69 -0.43 20.23
C GLY A 107 5.55 0.98 19.66
N MET A 108 6.09 1.25 18.47
CA MET A 108 6.04 2.55 17.83
C MET A 108 5.15 2.51 16.58
N VAL A 109 4.72 3.67 16.12
CA VAL A 109 4.04 3.86 14.84
C VAL A 109 4.94 4.58 13.85
N ILE A 110 4.68 4.37 12.57
CA ILE A 110 5.36 5.10 11.50
C ILE A 110 4.32 6.04 10.89
N ASP A 111 4.62 7.32 10.95
CA ASP A 111 3.77 8.40 10.47
C ASP A 111 4.32 8.99 9.17
N HIS A 112 3.40 9.37 8.27
CA HIS A 112 3.71 10.10 7.05
C HIS A 112 3.55 11.60 7.30
N ILE A 113 4.66 12.32 7.33
CA ILE A 113 4.71 13.75 7.72
C ILE A 113 3.77 14.60 6.87
N ASN A 114 3.71 14.32 5.57
CA ASN A 114 2.85 15.03 4.60
C ASN A 114 1.43 14.43 4.45
N HIS A 115 1.04 13.46 5.29
CA HIS A 115 -0.23 12.72 5.24
C HIS A 115 -0.47 11.88 3.97
N ASN A 116 0.50 11.77 3.08
CA ASN A 116 0.43 10.92 1.90
C ASN A 116 1.05 9.54 2.19
N GLY A 117 0.23 8.56 2.54
CA GLY A 117 0.66 7.19 2.84
C GLY A 117 1.22 6.40 1.65
N LEU A 118 1.27 6.98 0.45
CA LEU A 118 1.94 6.45 -0.74
C LEU A 118 3.31 7.10 -0.99
N ASP A 119 3.70 8.11 -0.23
CA ASP A 119 5.05 8.68 -0.24
C ASP A 119 5.88 8.04 0.88
N ASN A 120 6.50 6.91 0.56
CA ASN A 120 7.26 6.08 1.50
C ASN A 120 8.76 6.39 1.47
N ARG A 121 9.17 7.59 1.04
CA ARG A 121 10.56 8.05 1.16
C ARG A 121 10.88 8.37 2.61
N LYS A 122 12.08 8.06 3.05
CA LYS A 122 12.52 8.24 4.47
C LYS A 122 12.41 9.69 4.94
N CYS A 123 12.60 10.65 4.03
CA CYS A 123 12.42 12.08 4.35
C CYS A 123 10.98 12.44 4.75
N ASN A 124 9.99 11.60 4.38
CA ASN A 124 8.58 11.75 4.72
C ASN A 124 8.11 10.79 5.83
N LEU A 125 8.92 9.81 6.22
CA LEU A 125 8.59 8.84 7.25
C LEU A 125 9.26 9.22 8.58
N ARG A 126 8.52 9.10 9.69
CA ARG A 126 9.06 9.22 11.03
C ARG A 126 8.52 8.15 11.95
N ILE A 127 9.38 7.66 12.82
CA ILE A 127 8.99 6.81 13.93
C ILE A 127 8.51 7.72 15.06
N CYS A 128 7.31 7.45 15.59
CA CYS A 128 6.71 8.25 16.63
C CYS A 128 5.81 7.43 17.55
N THR A 129 5.42 8.00 18.67
CA THR A 129 4.39 7.43 19.55
C THR A 129 2.99 7.61 18.96
N ASN A 130 2.02 6.84 19.46
CA ASN A 130 0.61 7.05 19.08
C ASN A 130 0.13 8.48 19.36
N GLN A 131 0.58 9.08 20.45
CA GLN A 131 0.20 10.44 20.81
C GLN A 131 0.73 11.47 19.81
N GLU A 132 2.00 11.37 19.43
CA GLU A 132 2.60 12.24 18.42
C GLU A 132 1.93 12.08 17.05
N ASN A 133 1.58 10.83 16.65
CA ASN A 133 0.86 10.56 15.41
C ASN A 133 -0.55 11.19 15.43
N ILE A 134 -1.28 11.12 16.55
CA ILE A 134 -2.58 11.79 16.71
C ILE A 134 -2.41 13.31 16.58
N CYS A 135 -1.35 13.89 17.13
CA CYS A 135 -1.06 15.31 16.98
C CYS A 135 -0.79 15.72 15.52
N ASN A 136 -0.24 14.83 14.70
CA ASN A 136 -0.04 15.08 13.27
C ASN A 136 -1.32 14.91 12.42
N CYS A 137 -2.32 14.14 12.86
CA CYS A 137 -3.55 13.95 12.08
C CYS A 137 -4.24 15.28 11.75
N GLU A 138 -4.91 15.35 10.61
CA GLU A 138 -5.77 16.49 10.28
C GLU A 138 -6.91 16.62 11.29
N ILE A 139 -7.40 17.87 11.48
CA ILE A 139 -8.58 18.12 12.30
C ILE A 139 -9.79 17.44 11.64
N PRO A 140 -10.55 16.58 12.36
CA PRO A 140 -11.71 15.92 11.79
C PRO A 140 -12.72 16.92 11.22
N LYS A 141 -13.32 16.62 10.07
CA LYS A 141 -14.29 17.49 9.38
C LYS A 141 -15.52 17.85 10.23
N ASN A 142 -15.86 17.01 11.21
CA ASN A 142 -16.95 17.25 12.16
C ASN A 142 -16.53 18.06 13.40
N ASN A 143 -15.26 18.44 13.51
CA ASN A 143 -14.78 19.28 14.61
C ASN A 143 -15.28 20.71 14.41
N LYS A 144 -16.09 21.19 15.37
CA LYS A 144 -16.67 22.54 15.35
C LYS A 144 -15.81 23.60 16.06
N SER A 145 -14.81 23.18 16.85
CA SER A 145 -13.97 24.09 17.60
C SER A 145 -12.82 24.68 16.77
N GLY A 146 -12.44 24.01 15.65
CA GLY A 146 -11.23 24.35 14.90
C GLY A 146 -9.92 23.95 15.59
N CYS A 147 -9.98 23.36 16.79
CA CYS A 147 -8.82 22.92 17.56
C CYS A 147 -8.91 21.43 17.91
N LYS A 148 -7.76 20.70 17.84
CA LYS A 148 -7.70 19.32 18.30
C LYS A 148 -7.88 19.24 19.81
N GLY A 149 -8.55 18.18 20.30
CA GLY A 149 -8.80 17.97 21.71
C GLY A 149 -9.83 18.93 22.33
N VAL A 150 -10.42 19.87 21.55
CA VAL A 150 -11.45 20.77 22.02
C VAL A 150 -12.81 20.34 21.51
N TYR A 151 -13.77 20.14 22.41
CA TYR A 151 -15.13 19.74 22.10
C TYR A 151 -16.17 20.51 22.93
N TRP A 152 -17.38 20.61 22.39
CA TRP A 152 -18.49 21.24 23.09
C TRP A 152 -19.13 20.26 24.09
N ALA A 153 -18.97 20.49 25.39
CA ALA A 153 -19.60 19.68 26.41
C ALA A 153 -21.06 20.16 26.60
N LYS A 154 -22.01 19.37 26.14
CA LYS A 154 -23.45 19.74 26.18
C LYS A 154 -24.00 19.84 27.58
N ASP A 155 -23.52 19.02 28.51
CA ASP A 155 -23.87 19.02 29.93
C ASP A 155 -23.40 20.26 30.65
N LYS A 156 -22.27 20.83 30.24
CA LYS A 156 -21.65 22.01 30.85
C LYS A 156 -21.89 23.30 30.05
N GLN A 157 -22.52 23.21 28.88
CA GLN A 157 -22.76 24.33 27.96
C GLN A 157 -21.50 25.17 27.70
N LYS A 158 -20.33 24.50 27.56
CA LYS A 158 -19.04 25.17 27.33
C LYS A 158 -18.07 24.30 26.50
N TRP A 159 -17.09 24.93 25.92
CA TRP A 159 -15.95 24.26 25.31
C TRP A 159 -15.06 23.62 26.39
N THR A 160 -14.66 22.39 26.15
CA THR A 160 -13.82 21.61 27.08
C THR A 160 -12.64 21.04 26.30
N VAL A 161 -11.50 20.97 26.96
CA VAL A 161 -10.26 20.35 26.45
C VAL A 161 -10.15 18.94 27.01
N GLN A 162 -9.70 18.00 26.18
CA GLN A 162 -9.42 16.61 26.56
C GLN A 162 -7.91 16.36 26.51
#